data_0596d78124f137f0f217164f00edaf49
#
_entry.id   0596d78124f137f0f217164f00edaf49
#
_cell.length_a   1.000
_cell.length_b   1.000
_cell.length_c   1.000
_cell.angle_alpha   90.00
_cell.angle_beta   90.00
_cell.angle_gamma   90.00
#
_symmetry.space_group_name_H-M   'P 1'
#
loop_
_entity.id
_entity.type
_entity.pdbx_description
1 polymer ?
#
loop_
_entity_poly.entity_id
_entity_poly.type
_entity_poly.pdbx_seq_one_letter_code
_entity_poly.pdbx_strand_id
1 'polypeptide(L)'
;MESAIETRFMLLMTGINTREQEKAALSLATTLRLRGIMSVFALMQGSIYAKIFSERGYEVVYTSNFPQSKNLFSKIMRTLKMQSCVQEAAQILKVKSINAVLSFGGFSAYPVLEAASKINGIKIMLLEENLAISKCGEDFMKKADRIYFPFEVMQEHIDYEFYKKSFVAGIPVDKEVLKAEPADIELSKKRKLLILTCKKDTKEINSTIRELITKYPEITRDFHIIHETGDKEIAAIQRYYEANKIESTCNMFFENRGSYYKLADIVIARPNSDIIAELIALKKPAIYLPLPANKDYFQKKNAVFMAKKGMGYIVEDAKSVNSAVRMKKLYSFLNTYIKNEDSMKKNMAELDFENSANRLADDIEKILKSGKK
;
A
#
# COMPACT_ATOMS: atom_id res chain seq x y z
N MET A 1 -27.72 -19.31 11.52
CA MET A 1 -28.41 -18.52 10.49
C MET A 1 -27.83 -17.13 10.53
N GLU A 2 -26.89 -16.79 9.63
CA GLU A 2 -26.52 -15.40 9.44
C GLU A 2 -27.72 -14.67 8.83
N SER A 3 -28.27 -13.70 9.57
CA SER A 3 -29.28 -12.82 9.00
C SER A 3 -28.69 -12.12 7.78
N ALA A 4 -29.28 -12.28 6.61
CA ALA A 4 -28.85 -11.60 5.40
C ALA A 4 -28.79 -10.10 5.67
N ILE A 5 -27.60 -9.51 5.60
CA ILE A 5 -27.41 -8.06 5.77
C ILE A 5 -28.10 -7.39 4.59
N GLU A 6 -29.12 -6.57 4.86
CA GLU A 6 -29.83 -5.83 3.83
C GLU A 6 -28.88 -4.85 3.14
N THR A 7 -28.74 -4.95 1.82
CA THR A 7 -27.92 -4.02 1.03
C THR A 7 -28.58 -2.65 0.98
N ARG A 8 -27.93 -1.64 1.57
CA ARG A 8 -28.43 -0.26 1.66
C ARG A 8 -27.83 0.66 0.62
N PHE A 9 -26.57 0.42 0.25
CA PHE A 9 -25.80 1.26 -0.67
C PHE A 9 -24.84 0.43 -1.52
N MET A 10 -24.61 0.93 -2.73
CA MET A 10 -23.63 0.39 -3.68
C MET A 10 -22.46 1.35 -3.84
N LEU A 11 -21.24 0.89 -3.53
CA LEU A 11 -20.00 1.63 -3.67
C LEU A 11 -19.14 1.00 -4.77
N LEU A 12 -18.74 1.79 -5.76
CA LEU A 12 -17.81 1.35 -6.77
C LEU A 12 -16.39 1.77 -6.40
N MET A 13 -15.46 0.81 -6.32
CA MET A 13 -14.04 1.03 -6.09
C MET A 13 -13.27 0.93 -7.39
N THR A 14 -12.37 1.88 -7.66
CA THR A 14 -11.58 1.97 -8.89
C THR A 14 -10.16 2.45 -8.63
N GLY A 15 -9.30 2.38 -9.65
CA GLY A 15 -7.91 2.82 -9.55
C GLY A 15 -6.99 1.79 -8.90
N ILE A 16 -7.41 0.53 -8.82
CA ILE A 16 -6.65 -0.56 -8.19
C ILE A 16 -5.72 -1.18 -9.22
N ASN A 17 -4.43 -0.80 -9.15
CA ASN A 17 -3.40 -1.20 -10.11
C ASN A 17 -2.20 -1.88 -9.47
N THR A 18 -2.13 -1.90 -8.16
CA THR A 18 -1.03 -2.48 -7.38
C THR A 18 -1.54 -3.42 -6.30
N ARG A 19 -0.66 -4.27 -5.77
CA ARG A 19 -1.03 -5.20 -4.68
C ARG A 19 -1.35 -4.45 -3.39
N GLU A 20 -0.69 -3.33 -3.17
CA GLU A 20 -0.96 -2.45 -2.03
C GLU A 20 -2.42 -1.99 -2.06
N GLN A 21 -2.86 -1.47 -3.20
CA GLN A 21 -4.23 -1.00 -3.42
C GLN A 21 -5.25 -2.14 -3.34
N GLU A 22 -4.93 -3.30 -3.87
CA GLU A 22 -5.78 -4.49 -3.80
C GLU A 22 -6.04 -4.88 -2.34
N LYS A 23 -4.99 -4.97 -1.50
CA LYS A 23 -5.12 -5.31 -0.08
C LYS A 23 -5.95 -4.29 0.69
N ALA A 24 -5.65 -2.99 0.51
CA ALA A 24 -6.39 -1.92 1.17
C ALA A 24 -7.88 -1.91 0.77
N ALA A 25 -8.15 -2.08 -0.53
CA ALA A 25 -9.51 -2.14 -1.07
C ALA A 25 -10.29 -3.35 -0.54
N LEU A 26 -9.66 -4.52 -0.46
CA LEU A 26 -10.28 -5.75 0.06
C LEU A 26 -10.60 -5.64 1.55
N SER A 27 -9.66 -5.12 2.34
CA SER A 27 -9.86 -4.86 3.78
C SER A 27 -11.04 -3.91 4.02
N LEU A 28 -11.09 -2.81 3.28
CA LEU A 28 -12.18 -1.84 3.37
C LEU A 28 -13.52 -2.46 2.92
N ALA A 29 -13.55 -3.15 1.77
CA ALA A 29 -14.77 -3.76 1.25
C ALA A 29 -15.36 -4.80 2.21
N THR A 30 -14.50 -5.59 2.86
CA THR A 30 -14.91 -6.54 3.88
C THR A 30 -15.58 -5.84 5.08
N THR A 31 -15.01 -4.71 5.51
CA THR A 31 -15.58 -3.91 6.61
C THR A 31 -16.91 -3.25 6.22
N LEU A 32 -17.02 -2.73 4.99
CA LEU A 32 -18.24 -2.11 4.46
C LEU A 32 -19.38 -3.11 4.28
N ARG A 33 -19.07 -4.33 3.84
CA ARG A 33 -20.08 -5.41 3.68
C ARG A 33 -20.84 -5.67 4.98
N LEU A 34 -20.14 -5.66 6.13
CA LEU A 34 -20.75 -5.82 7.45
C LEU A 34 -21.72 -4.69 7.84
N ARG A 35 -21.71 -3.57 7.11
CA ARG A 35 -22.57 -2.39 7.31
C ARG A 35 -23.67 -2.27 6.25
N GLY A 36 -23.84 -3.27 5.39
CA GLY A 36 -24.81 -3.25 4.30
C GLY A 36 -24.38 -2.35 3.13
N ILE A 37 -23.09 -2.03 3.00
CA ILE A 37 -22.52 -1.29 1.86
C ILE A 37 -21.79 -2.30 0.97
N MET A 38 -22.37 -2.59 -0.19
CA MET A 38 -21.78 -3.54 -1.13
C MET A 38 -20.78 -2.86 -2.04
N SER A 39 -19.64 -3.52 -2.25
CA SER A 39 -18.57 -3.02 -3.09
C SER A 39 -18.57 -3.70 -4.45
N VAL A 40 -18.49 -2.90 -5.52
CA VAL A 40 -18.26 -3.33 -6.90
C VAL A 40 -16.87 -2.84 -7.31
N PHE A 41 -16.06 -3.70 -7.90
CA PHE A 41 -14.71 -3.35 -8.32
C PHE A 41 -14.65 -3.07 -9.82
N ALA A 42 -14.34 -1.82 -10.19
CA ALA A 42 -14.12 -1.43 -11.59
C ALA A 42 -12.63 -1.53 -11.92
N LEU A 43 -12.25 -2.50 -12.72
CA LEU A 43 -10.88 -2.82 -13.09
C LEU A 43 -10.70 -2.71 -14.61
N MET A 44 -9.48 -2.42 -15.05
CA MET A 44 -9.14 -2.51 -16.47
C MET A 44 -9.19 -3.97 -16.96
N GLN A 45 -9.59 -4.17 -18.19
CA GLN A 45 -9.55 -5.50 -18.84
C GLN A 45 -8.15 -6.12 -18.72
N GLY A 46 -8.08 -7.39 -18.32
CA GLY A 46 -6.84 -8.12 -18.10
C GLY A 46 -6.16 -7.85 -16.74
N SER A 47 -6.83 -7.16 -15.81
CA SER A 47 -6.30 -6.97 -14.46
C SER A 47 -6.13 -8.32 -13.74
N ILE A 48 -4.93 -8.56 -13.22
CA ILE A 48 -4.61 -9.78 -12.45
C ILE A 48 -5.36 -9.84 -11.11
N TYR A 49 -5.87 -8.71 -10.61
CA TYR A 49 -6.60 -8.63 -9.34
C TYR A 49 -8.06 -9.05 -9.45
N ALA A 50 -8.62 -9.13 -10.67
CA ALA A 50 -10.03 -9.47 -10.87
C ALA A 50 -10.41 -10.82 -10.23
N LYS A 51 -9.55 -11.83 -10.41
CA LYS A 51 -9.75 -13.16 -9.84
C LYS A 51 -9.83 -13.12 -8.31
N ILE A 52 -8.96 -12.35 -7.66
CA ILE A 52 -8.89 -12.23 -6.20
C ILE A 52 -10.21 -11.67 -5.63
N PHE A 53 -10.74 -10.60 -6.22
CA PHE A 53 -12.00 -10.03 -5.78
C PHE A 53 -13.19 -10.97 -6.04
N SER A 54 -13.23 -11.62 -7.20
CA SER A 54 -14.30 -12.58 -7.55
C SER A 54 -14.30 -13.80 -6.61
N GLU A 55 -13.14 -14.36 -6.29
CA GLU A 55 -13.00 -15.49 -5.35
C GLU A 55 -13.43 -15.12 -3.91
N ARG A 56 -13.34 -13.84 -3.54
CA ARG A 56 -13.85 -13.32 -2.27
C ARG A 56 -15.35 -12.93 -2.33
N GLY A 57 -16.04 -13.24 -3.44
CA GLY A 57 -17.46 -13.01 -3.64
C GLY A 57 -17.84 -11.55 -3.87
N TYR A 58 -16.94 -10.74 -4.45
CA TYR A 58 -17.23 -9.39 -4.89
C TYR A 58 -17.50 -9.35 -6.39
N GLU A 59 -18.40 -8.45 -6.78
CA GLU A 59 -18.66 -8.18 -8.17
C GLU A 59 -17.52 -7.38 -8.80
N VAL A 60 -17.05 -7.83 -9.97
CA VAL A 60 -16.03 -7.15 -10.78
C VAL A 60 -16.66 -6.72 -12.09
N VAL A 61 -16.51 -5.46 -12.43
CA VAL A 61 -16.85 -4.89 -13.74
C VAL A 61 -15.58 -4.44 -14.45
N TYR A 62 -15.56 -4.52 -15.75
CA TYR A 62 -14.38 -4.16 -16.52
C TYR A 62 -14.59 -2.84 -17.24
N THR A 63 -13.56 -1.99 -17.20
CA THR A 63 -13.47 -0.78 -18.02
C THR A 63 -12.47 -1.00 -19.14
N SER A 64 -12.75 -0.42 -20.30
CA SER A 64 -11.86 -0.52 -21.44
C SER A 64 -10.50 0.13 -21.18
N ASN A 65 -9.46 -0.51 -21.70
CA ASN A 65 -8.10 0.04 -21.66
C ASN A 65 -7.98 1.22 -22.62
N PHE A 66 -7.36 2.31 -22.16
CA PHE A 66 -7.03 3.42 -23.04
C PHE A 66 -5.51 3.69 -23.05
N PRO A 67 -4.92 4.01 -24.21
CA PRO A 67 -3.48 4.05 -24.38
C PRO A 67 -2.85 5.23 -23.65
N GLN A 68 -1.72 4.97 -22.97
CA GLN A 68 -0.82 5.99 -22.46
C GLN A 68 0.25 6.31 -23.52
N SER A 69 -0.08 7.07 -24.55
CA SER A 69 0.87 7.41 -25.61
C SER A 69 1.34 8.85 -25.55
N LYS A 70 2.62 9.09 -25.94
CA LYS A 70 3.27 10.41 -25.88
C LYS A 70 3.19 11.22 -27.19
N ASN A 71 2.70 10.65 -28.30
CA ASN A 71 2.73 11.28 -29.61
C ASN A 71 1.46 12.13 -29.91
N LEU A 72 1.57 13.17 -30.76
CA LEU A 72 0.49 14.16 -31.03
C LEU A 72 -0.76 13.50 -31.65
N PHE A 73 -0.60 12.61 -32.62
CA PHE A 73 -1.70 11.85 -33.25
C PHE A 73 -2.42 10.96 -32.22
N SER A 74 -1.68 10.42 -31.28
CA SER A 74 -2.22 9.67 -30.16
C SER A 74 -2.98 10.52 -29.13
N LYS A 75 -2.78 11.85 -29.08
CA LYS A 75 -3.58 12.73 -28.21
C LYS A 75 -5.05 12.80 -28.64
N ILE A 76 -5.32 12.96 -29.92
CA ILE A 76 -6.70 13.01 -30.46
C ILE A 76 -7.38 11.65 -30.27
N MET A 77 -6.71 10.57 -30.67
CA MET A 77 -7.21 9.20 -30.48
C MET A 77 -7.43 8.87 -29.00
N ARG A 78 -6.56 9.38 -28.11
CA ARG A 78 -6.71 9.24 -26.67
C ARG A 78 -7.95 9.97 -26.15
N THR A 79 -8.23 11.17 -26.66
CA THR A 79 -9.41 11.95 -26.25
C THR A 79 -10.70 11.24 -26.66
N LEU A 80 -10.79 10.77 -27.90
CA LEU A 80 -11.96 10.02 -28.40
C LEU A 80 -12.16 8.70 -27.64
N LYS A 81 -11.08 7.96 -27.41
CA LYS A 81 -11.14 6.71 -26.65
C LYS A 81 -11.46 6.95 -25.17
N MET A 82 -11.00 8.05 -24.58
CA MET A 82 -11.37 8.46 -23.23
C MET A 82 -12.87 8.73 -23.14
N GLN A 83 -13.47 9.42 -24.11
CA GLN A 83 -14.92 9.66 -24.14
C GLN A 83 -15.72 8.37 -24.17
N SER A 84 -15.30 7.40 -24.99
CA SER A 84 -15.92 6.06 -25.02
C SER A 84 -15.81 5.36 -23.68
N CYS A 85 -14.63 5.36 -23.02
CA CYS A 85 -14.45 4.78 -21.70
C CYS A 85 -15.31 5.49 -20.62
N VAL A 86 -15.47 6.81 -20.74
CA VAL A 86 -16.36 7.57 -19.82
C VAL A 86 -17.82 7.21 -20.02
N GLN A 87 -18.27 7.00 -21.27
CA GLN A 87 -19.65 6.56 -21.56
C GLN A 87 -19.91 5.14 -21.03
N GLU A 88 -18.96 4.21 -21.24
CA GLU A 88 -19.01 2.86 -20.69
C GLU A 88 -19.09 2.90 -19.14
N ALA A 89 -18.22 3.69 -18.49
CA ALA A 89 -18.24 3.87 -17.04
C ALA A 89 -19.57 4.47 -16.56
N ALA A 90 -20.12 5.47 -17.27
CA ALA A 90 -21.41 6.05 -16.92
C ALA A 90 -22.56 5.02 -17.01
N GLN A 91 -22.51 4.12 -17.98
CA GLN A 91 -23.47 3.04 -18.11
C GLN A 91 -23.36 2.03 -16.96
N ILE A 92 -22.13 1.65 -16.57
CA ILE A 92 -21.86 0.80 -15.41
C ILE A 92 -22.43 1.44 -14.14
N LEU A 93 -22.14 2.72 -13.89
CA LEU A 93 -22.62 3.45 -12.71
C LEU A 93 -24.15 3.45 -12.60
N LYS A 94 -24.85 3.63 -13.71
CA LYS A 94 -26.33 3.61 -13.77
C LYS A 94 -26.89 2.21 -13.58
N VAL A 95 -26.41 1.23 -14.36
CA VAL A 95 -26.92 -0.16 -14.32
C VAL A 95 -26.73 -0.80 -12.95
N LYS A 96 -25.60 -0.50 -12.29
CA LYS A 96 -25.31 -1.02 -10.95
C LYS A 96 -25.89 -0.14 -9.82
N SER A 97 -26.65 0.90 -10.14
CA SER A 97 -27.24 1.81 -9.16
C SER A 97 -26.22 2.32 -8.13
N ILE A 98 -25.03 2.74 -8.61
CA ILE A 98 -23.92 3.16 -7.75
C ILE A 98 -24.26 4.46 -7.03
N ASN A 99 -24.14 4.47 -5.72
CA ASN A 99 -24.35 5.64 -4.86
C ASN A 99 -23.09 6.49 -4.67
N ALA A 100 -21.91 5.83 -4.70
CA ALA A 100 -20.65 6.51 -4.56
C ALA A 100 -19.52 5.79 -5.30
N VAL A 101 -18.48 6.53 -5.65
CA VAL A 101 -17.21 6.05 -6.21
C VAL A 101 -16.09 6.35 -5.23
N LEU A 102 -15.30 5.34 -4.88
CA LEU A 102 -14.03 5.48 -4.16
C LEU A 102 -12.88 5.16 -5.09
N SER A 103 -11.97 6.11 -5.28
CA SER A 103 -10.78 5.96 -6.11
C SER A 103 -9.54 5.74 -5.25
N PHE A 104 -8.74 4.73 -5.59
CA PHE A 104 -7.39 4.50 -5.08
C PHE A 104 -6.32 5.20 -5.92
N GLY A 105 -6.73 6.14 -6.77
CA GLY A 105 -5.83 6.88 -7.64
C GLY A 105 -5.48 6.14 -8.93
N GLY A 106 -4.38 6.58 -9.55
CA GLY A 106 -3.89 5.98 -10.80
C GLY A 106 -4.72 6.35 -12.03
N PHE A 107 -4.16 6.02 -13.19
CA PHE A 107 -4.74 6.44 -14.48
C PHE A 107 -6.02 5.69 -14.82
N SER A 108 -6.16 4.45 -14.34
CA SER A 108 -7.36 3.62 -14.58
C SER A 108 -8.64 4.17 -13.94
N ALA A 109 -8.52 5.05 -12.92
CA ALA A 109 -9.67 5.68 -12.28
C ALA A 109 -10.32 6.80 -13.09
N TYR A 110 -9.59 7.43 -14.01
CA TYR A 110 -10.07 8.64 -14.72
C TYR A 110 -11.42 8.49 -15.41
N PRO A 111 -11.69 7.44 -16.22
CA PRO A 111 -13.00 7.31 -16.87
C PRO A 111 -14.16 7.23 -15.90
N VAL A 112 -13.96 6.51 -14.80
CA VAL A 112 -15.00 6.32 -13.77
C VAL A 112 -15.25 7.61 -12.99
N LEU A 113 -14.19 8.31 -12.57
CA LEU A 113 -14.29 9.57 -11.86
C LEU A 113 -14.92 10.68 -12.75
N GLU A 114 -14.52 10.73 -14.02
CA GLU A 114 -15.09 11.69 -14.97
C GLU A 114 -16.57 11.38 -15.25
N ALA A 115 -16.95 10.11 -15.36
CA ALA A 115 -18.35 9.71 -15.49
C ALA A 115 -19.16 10.06 -14.23
N ALA A 116 -18.66 9.74 -13.05
CA ALA A 116 -19.31 10.03 -11.78
C ALA A 116 -19.52 11.53 -11.58
N SER A 117 -18.55 12.36 -11.98
CA SER A 117 -18.65 13.82 -11.84
C SER A 117 -19.76 14.47 -12.71
N LYS A 118 -20.31 13.73 -13.68
CA LYS A 118 -21.39 14.17 -14.56
C LYS A 118 -22.78 13.61 -14.20
N ILE A 119 -22.83 12.74 -13.20
CA ILE A 119 -24.07 12.11 -12.74
C ILE A 119 -24.45 12.66 -11.37
N ASN A 120 -25.55 13.37 -11.30
CA ASN A 120 -26.05 13.92 -10.05
C ASN A 120 -26.37 12.81 -9.05
N GLY A 121 -26.03 13.03 -7.79
CA GLY A 121 -26.33 12.11 -6.67
C GLY A 121 -25.25 11.05 -6.41
N ILE A 122 -24.26 10.86 -7.30
CA ILE A 122 -23.11 10.00 -7.04
C ILE A 122 -22.05 10.76 -6.26
N LYS A 123 -21.65 10.26 -5.10
CA LYS A 123 -20.57 10.80 -4.28
C LYS A 123 -19.23 10.38 -4.78
N ILE A 124 -18.27 11.30 -4.84
CA ILE A 124 -16.89 11.03 -5.26
C ILE A 124 -15.97 11.12 -4.05
N MET A 125 -15.24 10.05 -3.81
CA MET A 125 -14.28 9.93 -2.73
C MET A 125 -12.91 9.55 -3.28
N LEU A 126 -11.85 10.19 -2.77
CA LEU A 126 -10.46 9.90 -3.15
C LEU A 126 -9.73 9.37 -1.93
N LEU A 127 -8.97 8.30 -2.10
CA LEU A 127 -8.10 7.74 -1.07
C LEU A 127 -6.65 7.82 -1.53
N GLU A 128 -5.85 8.61 -0.82
CA GLU A 128 -4.41 8.68 -0.99
C GLU A 128 -3.74 7.75 0.03
N GLU A 129 -2.83 6.90 -0.42
CA GLU A 129 -2.16 5.90 0.41
C GLU A 129 -0.71 6.27 0.75
N ASN A 130 -0.18 7.34 0.15
CA ASN A 130 1.20 7.79 0.30
C ASN A 130 1.28 9.21 0.85
N LEU A 131 2.47 9.61 1.29
CA LEU A 131 2.76 10.96 1.79
C LEU A 131 2.99 11.99 0.67
N ALA A 132 2.28 11.82 -0.42
CA ALA A 132 2.15 12.81 -1.49
C ALA A 132 0.83 12.54 -2.23
N ILE A 133 0.21 13.60 -2.69
CA ILE A 133 -1.02 13.51 -3.47
C ILE A 133 -0.69 12.96 -4.86
N SER A 134 -1.44 11.97 -5.30
CA SER A 134 -1.29 11.40 -6.63
C SER A 134 -1.78 12.37 -7.69
N LYS A 135 -1.31 12.23 -8.94
CA LYS A 135 -1.81 13.06 -10.05
C LYS A 135 -3.33 12.95 -10.24
N CYS A 136 -3.88 11.77 -10.03
CA CYS A 136 -5.32 11.55 -10.05
C CYS A 136 -6.02 12.32 -8.92
N GLY A 137 -5.44 12.33 -7.72
CA GLY A 137 -5.92 13.13 -6.60
C GLY A 137 -5.95 14.62 -6.94
N GLU A 138 -4.83 15.19 -7.41
CA GLU A 138 -4.76 16.60 -7.82
C GLU A 138 -5.84 16.98 -8.85
N ASP A 139 -6.04 16.13 -9.88
CA ASP A 139 -6.97 16.43 -10.98
C ASP A 139 -8.45 16.32 -10.55
N PHE A 140 -8.75 15.52 -9.54
CA PHE A 140 -10.14 15.28 -9.10
C PHE A 140 -10.51 15.84 -7.72
N MET A 141 -9.56 16.37 -6.91
CA MET A 141 -9.89 16.91 -5.58
C MET A 141 -10.97 18.00 -5.61
N LYS A 142 -11.05 18.85 -6.65
CA LYS A 142 -12.13 19.85 -6.78
C LYS A 142 -13.51 19.21 -6.90
N LYS A 143 -13.61 18.08 -7.62
CA LYS A 143 -14.84 17.35 -7.89
C LYS A 143 -15.22 16.38 -6.77
N ALA A 144 -14.28 16.09 -5.85
CA ALA A 144 -14.49 15.13 -4.77
C ALA A 144 -15.39 15.71 -3.65
N ASP A 145 -16.27 14.88 -3.11
CA ASP A 145 -17.03 15.16 -1.90
C ASP A 145 -16.19 14.87 -0.65
N ARG A 146 -15.22 13.93 -0.73
CA ARG A 146 -14.33 13.56 0.37
C ARG A 146 -12.95 13.15 -0.15
N ILE A 147 -11.91 13.52 0.64
CA ILE A 147 -10.52 13.14 0.37
C ILE A 147 -9.97 12.48 1.64
N TYR A 148 -9.53 11.24 1.52
CA TYR A 148 -8.93 10.49 2.62
C TYR A 148 -7.42 10.52 2.55
N PHE A 149 -6.79 10.87 3.65
CA PHE A 149 -5.34 10.88 3.81
C PHE A 149 -4.87 9.85 4.83
N PRO A 150 -3.67 9.27 4.64
CA PRO A 150 -3.08 8.36 5.60
C PRO A 150 -2.59 9.07 6.87
N PHE A 151 -2.15 10.33 6.76
CA PHE A 151 -1.50 11.06 7.85
C PHE A 151 -1.95 12.52 7.90
N GLU A 152 -2.00 13.08 9.10
CA GLU A 152 -2.44 14.46 9.36
C GLU A 152 -1.57 15.52 8.65
N VAL A 153 -0.25 15.28 8.57
CA VAL A 153 0.69 16.16 7.87
C VAL A 153 0.30 16.46 6.41
N MET A 154 -0.49 15.60 5.79
CA MET A 154 -0.97 15.84 4.43
C MET A 154 -2.02 16.95 4.35
N GLN A 155 -2.75 17.19 5.43
CA GLN A 155 -3.72 18.28 5.53
C GLN A 155 -3.05 19.66 5.67
N GLU A 156 -1.80 19.71 6.17
CA GLU A 156 -1.05 20.97 6.35
C GLU A 156 -0.63 21.62 5.01
N HIS A 157 -0.65 20.85 3.92
CA HIS A 157 -0.12 21.25 2.62
C HIS A 157 -1.18 21.40 1.51
N ILE A 158 -2.46 21.44 1.88
CA ILE A 158 -3.57 21.62 0.95
C ILE A 158 -4.35 22.90 1.23
N ASP A 159 -5.00 23.44 0.19
CA ASP A 159 -5.85 24.60 0.33
C ASP A 159 -7.03 24.34 1.29
N TYR A 160 -7.49 25.41 1.95
CA TYR A 160 -8.57 25.34 2.93
C TYR A 160 -9.88 24.73 2.39
N GLU A 161 -10.18 24.91 1.11
CA GLU A 161 -11.34 24.29 0.46
C GLU A 161 -11.26 22.76 0.46
N PHE A 162 -10.04 22.20 0.31
CA PHE A 162 -9.80 20.75 0.35
C PHE A 162 -9.68 20.24 1.79
N TYR A 163 -9.12 21.04 2.69
CA TYR A 163 -9.06 20.71 4.12
C TYR A 163 -10.44 20.38 4.68
N LYS A 164 -11.48 21.20 4.38
CA LYS A 164 -12.86 20.97 4.87
C LYS A 164 -13.45 19.63 4.46
N LYS A 165 -13.04 19.08 3.34
CA LYS A 165 -13.51 17.80 2.81
C LYS A 165 -12.47 16.68 2.94
N SER A 166 -11.38 16.93 3.62
CA SER A 166 -10.37 15.91 3.94
C SER A 166 -10.67 15.20 5.25
N PHE A 167 -10.19 13.97 5.37
CA PHE A 167 -10.31 13.16 6.56
C PHE A 167 -9.08 12.25 6.70
N VAL A 168 -8.47 12.25 7.88
CA VAL A 168 -7.32 11.39 8.17
C VAL A 168 -7.82 10.03 8.64
N ALA A 169 -7.72 9.04 7.77
CA ALA A 169 -8.24 7.71 8.03
C ALA A 169 -7.16 6.66 8.33
N GLY A 170 -5.91 6.92 7.93
CA GLY A 170 -4.89 5.88 7.82
C GLY A 170 -5.07 5.07 6.52
N ILE A 171 -4.34 3.97 6.41
CA ILE A 171 -4.44 3.02 5.30
C ILE A 171 -5.06 1.73 5.83
N PRO A 172 -6.10 1.16 5.18
CA PRO A 172 -6.69 -0.10 5.61
C PRO A 172 -5.67 -1.24 5.60
N VAL A 173 -5.53 -1.93 6.72
CA VAL A 173 -4.67 -3.12 6.87
C VAL A 173 -5.54 -4.36 6.89
N ASP A 174 -5.06 -5.43 6.26
CA ASP A 174 -5.76 -6.71 6.24
C ASP A 174 -5.83 -7.30 7.66
N LYS A 175 -7.02 -7.73 8.05
CA LYS A 175 -7.24 -8.38 9.35
C LYS A 175 -6.47 -9.70 9.47
N GLU A 176 -6.20 -10.39 8.37
CA GLU A 176 -5.37 -11.60 8.36
C GLU A 176 -3.92 -11.29 8.75
N VAL A 177 -3.40 -10.10 8.39
CA VAL A 177 -2.07 -9.65 8.83
C VAL A 177 -2.06 -9.31 10.32
N LEU A 178 -3.11 -8.61 10.79
CA LEU A 178 -3.20 -8.18 12.20
C LEU A 178 -3.34 -9.36 13.17
N LYS A 179 -4.10 -10.38 12.77
CA LYS A 179 -4.42 -11.58 13.58
C LYS A 179 -3.51 -12.77 13.29
N ALA A 180 -2.48 -12.58 12.45
CA ALA A 180 -1.61 -13.68 12.07
C ALA A 180 -0.94 -14.32 13.28
N GLU A 181 -0.83 -15.63 13.27
CA GLU A 181 0.06 -16.37 14.16
C GLU A 181 1.49 -16.39 13.59
N PRO A 182 2.52 -16.60 14.42
CA PRO A 182 3.89 -16.75 13.93
C PRO A 182 3.98 -17.83 12.86
N ALA A 183 4.79 -17.61 11.83
CA ALA A 183 4.99 -18.61 10.79
C ALA A 183 5.64 -19.89 11.39
N ASP A 184 5.09 -21.03 11.00
CA ASP A 184 5.66 -22.35 11.37
C ASP A 184 6.85 -22.68 10.45
N ILE A 185 8.02 -22.20 10.82
CA ILE A 185 9.29 -22.40 10.10
C ILE A 185 10.40 -22.74 11.08
N GLU A 186 11.32 -23.59 10.63
CA GLU A 186 12.49 -23.91 11.42
C GLU A 186 13.41 -22.69 11.56
N LEU A 187 13.66 -22.29 12.80
CA LEU A 187 14.48 -21.13 13.12
C LEU A 187 15.58 -21.51 14.12
N SER A 188 16.76 -20.94 13.90
CA SER A 188 17.82 -21.01 14.90
C SER A 188 17.51 -20.15 16.14
N LYS A 189 18.30 -20.30 17.20
CA LYS A 189 18.18 -19.50 18.44
C LYS A 189 18.61 -18.03 18.27
N LYS A 190 19.21 -17.67 17.13
CA LYS A 190 19.64 -16.30 16.82
C LYS A 190 18.44 -15.35 16.71
N ARG A 191 18.70 -14.03 16.81
CA ARG A 191 17.70 -13.01 16.49
C ARG A 191 17.27 -13.10 15.02
N LYS A 192 16.08 -12.67 14.71
CA LYS A 192 15.47 -12.78 13.37
C LYS A 192 15.52 -11.44 12.68
N LEU A 193 16.26 -11.38 11.58
CA LEU A 193 16.31 -10.23 10.69
C LEU A 193 15.39 -10.50 9.49
N LEU A 194 14.23 -9.84 9.48
CA LEU A 194 13.28 -9.92 8.38
C LEU A 194 13.61 -8.88 7.31
N ILE A 195 13.74 -9.33 6.07
CA ILE A 195 14.01 -8.47 4.92
C ILE A 195 12.84 -8.57 3.95
N LEU A 196 12.15 -7.43 3.73
CA LEU A 196 11.01 -7.31 2.85
C LEU A 196 11.37 -6.48 1.63
N THR A 197 11.22 -7.09 0.48
CA THR A 197 11.33 -6.42 -0.81
C THR A 197 9.95 -5.97 -1.29
N CYS A 198 9.88 -5.28 -2.39
CA CYS A 198 8.64 -5.13 -3.18
C CYS A 198 8.85 -5.80 -4.53
N LYS A 199 7.78 -6.05 -5.29
CA LYS A 199 7.90 -6.67 -6.63
C LYS A 199 8.80 -5.90 -7.61
N LYS A 200 9.02 -4.59 -7.35
CA LYS A 200 9.88 -3.74 -8.18
C LYS A 200 11.30 -3.68 -7.59
N ASP A 201 12.30 -3.83 -8.46
CA ASP A 201 13.72 -3.62 -8.13
C ASP A 201 14.24 -4.42 -6.91
N THR A 202 13.81 -5.69 -6.78
CA THR A 202 14.29 -6.60 -5.73
C THR A 202 15.80 -6.75 -5.75
N LYS A 203 16.41 -6.71 -6.95
CA LYS A 203 17.85 -6.84 -7.14
C LYS A 203 18.68 -5.85 -6.31
N GLU A 204 18.22 -4.60 -6.17
CA GLU A 204 18.95 -3.59 -5.41
C GLU A 204 18.99 -3.91 -3.91
N ILE A 205 17.87 -4.26 -3.30
CA ILE A 205 17.86 -4.61 -1.88
C ILE A 205 18.65 -5.89 -1.63
N ASN A 206 18.50 -6.91 -2.49
CA ASN A 206 19.23 -8.16 -2.40
C ASN A 206 20.75 -7.93 -2.51
N SER A 207 21.21 -7.07 -3.43
CA SER A 207 22.62 -6.72 -3.55
C SER A 207 23.11 -5.93 -2.33
N THR A 208 22.29 -5.04 -1.79
CA THR A 208 22.60 -4.28 -0.56
C THR A 208 22.80 -5.20 0.63
N ILE A 209 21.95 -6.22 0.79
CA ILE A 209 22.09 -7.20 1.89
C ILE A 209 23.34 -8.05 1.72
N ARG A 210 23.65 -8.53 0.50
CA ARG A 210 24.91 -9.26 0.23
C ARG A 210 26.14 -8.42 0.54
N GLU A 211 26.15 -7.17 0.10
CA GLU A 211 27.25 -6.23 0.38
C GLU A 211 27.40 -5.97 1.88
N LEU A 212 26.30 -5.78 2.58
CA LEU A 212 26.29 -5.59 4.03
C LEU A 212 26.91 -6.79 4.76
N ILE A 213 26.49 -8.01 4.42
CA ILE A 213 27.01 -9.26 5.02
C ILE A 213 28.49 -9.45 4.69
N THR A 214 28.90 -9.18 3.44
CA THR A 214 30.30 -9.30 3.04
C THR A 214 31.18 -8.35 3.84
N LYS A 215 30.70 -7.14 4.11
CA LYS A 215 31.47 -6.12 4.83
C LYS A 215 31.42 -6.27 6.35
N TYR A 216 30.34 -6.83 6.89
CA TYR A 216 30.09 -7.03 8.31
C TYR A 216 29.62 -8.48 8.56
N PRO A 217 30.52 -9.48 8.44
CA PRO A 217 30.16 -10.89 8.51
C PRO A 217 29.62 -11.32 9.88
N GLU A 218 29.88 -10.54 10.94
CA GLU A 218 29.33 -10.76 12.27
C GLU A 218 27.79 -10.75 12.31
N ILE A 219 27.14 -10.09 11.35
CA ILE A 219 25.68 -10.12 11.22
C ILE A 219 25.15 -11.57 11.13
N THR A 220 25.86 -12.44 10.43
CA THR A 220 25.46 -13.83 10.26
C THR A 220 25.63 -14.68 11.52
N ARG A 221 26.43 -14.22 12.49
CA ARG A 221 26.54 -14.85 13.82
C ARG A 221 25.36 -14.48 14.71
N ASP A 222 24.87 -13.24 14.57
CA ASP A 222 23.86 -12.64 15.45
C ASP A 222 22.43 -12.90 14.96
N PHE A 223 22.25 -13.10 13.64
CA PHE A 223 20.93 -13.17 13.03
C PHE A 223 20.69 -14.44 12.21
N HIS A 224 19.49 -14.98 12.32
CA HIS A 224 18.85 -15.82 11.31
C HIS A 224 18.12 -14.88 10.32
N ILE A 225 18.41 -15.01 9.03
CA ILE A 225 17.91 -14.09 8.00
C ILE A 225 16.63 -14.65 7.38
N ILE A 226 15.51 -13.96 7.53
CA ILE A 226 14.24 -14.27 6.86
C ILE A 226 14.10 -13.30 5.69
N HIS A 227 14.19 -13.79 4.45
CA HIS A 227 14.35 -12.92 3.27
C HIS A 227 13.29 -13.16 2.20
N GLU A 228 12.50 -12.11 1.93
CA GLU A 228 11.64 -12.02 0.74
C GLU A 228 12.50 -11.56 -0.43
N THR A 229 12.89 -12.47 -1.32
CA THR A 229 13.92 -12.23 -2.34
C THR A 229 13.39 -11.73 -3.68
N GLY A 230 12.07 -11.94 -3.95
CA GLY A 230 11.50 -11.82 -5.28
C GLY A 230 11.77 -13.06 -6.16
N ASP A 231 10.94 -13.23 -7.18
CA ASP A 231 10.91 -14.42 -8.04
C ASP A 231 12.21 -14.66 -8.82
N LYS A 232 12.82 -13.58 -9.31
CA LYS A 232 14.01 -13.65 -10.18
C LYS A 232 15.31 -13.92 -9.45
N GLU A 233 15.38 -13.63 -8.17
CA GLU A 233 16.63 -13.63 -7.39
C GLU A 233 16.70 -14.77 -6.38
N ILE A 234 15.61 -15.49 -6.11
CA ILE A 234 15.54 -16.49 -5.04
C ILE A 234 16.66 -17.54 -5.11
N ALA A 235 16.84 -18.15 -6.28
CA ALA A 235 17.86 -19.19 -6.45
C ALA A 235 19.31 -18.65 -6.27
N ALA A 236 19.54 -17.39 -6.65
CA ALA A 236 20.86 -16.74 -6.49
C ALA A 236 21.14 -16.41 -5.02
N ILE A 237 20.12 -15.94 -4.30
CA ILE A 237 20.24 -15.59 -2.87
C ILE A 237 20.38 -16.87 -2.01
N GLN A 238 19.58 -17.91 -2.27
CA GLN A 238 19.72 -19.18 -1.57
C GLN A 238 21.12 -19.77 -1.71
N ARG A 239 21.62 -19.88 -2.95
CA ARG A 239 23.00 -20.35 -3.19
C ARG A 239 24.04 -19.51 -2.48
N TYR A 240 23.88 -18.17 -2.43
CA TYR A 240 24.78 -17.30 -1.70
C TYR A 240 24.78 -17.60 -0.20
N TYR A 241 23.61 -17.76 0.41
CA TYR A 241 23.50 -18.08 1.83
C TYR A 241 24.05 -19.47 2.16
N GLU A 242 23.74 -20.48 1.36
CA GLU A 242 24.26 -21.85 1.51
C GLU A 242 25.80 -21.89 1.40
N ALA A 243 26.35 -21.28 0.35
CA ALA A 243 27.82 -21.26 0.14
C ALA A 243 28.58 -20.56 1.27
N ASN A 244 27.95 -19.60 1.95
CA ASN A 244 28.54 -18.87 3.08
C ASN A 244 28.07 -19.42 4.45
N LYS A 245 27.35 -20.54 4.48
CA LYS A 245 26.83 -21.18 5.71
C LYS A 245 25.99 -20.23 6.58
N ILE A 246 25.18 -19.39 5.94
CA ILE A 246 24.31 -18.41 6.60
C ILE A 246 22.98 -19.06 6.89
N GLU A 247 22.57 -19.05 8.16
CA GLU A 247 21.24 -19.52 8.58
C GLU A 247 20.16 -18.59 8.04
N SER A 248 19.33 -19.10 7.12
CA SER A 248 18.35 -18.27 6.44
C SER A 248 17.11 -19.05 5.98
N THR A 249 16.00 -18.33 5.90
CA THR A 249 14.74 -18.77 5.29
C THR A 249 14.42 -17.80 4.15
N CYS A 250 14.40 -18.29 2.91
CA CYS A 250 14.17 -17.48 1.73
C CYS A 250 12.86 -17.87 1.04
N ASN A 251 12.02 -16.88 0.75
CA ASN A 251 10.84 -17.06 -0.08
C ASN A 251 10.80 -16.01 -1.21
N MET A 252 10.14 -16.33 -2.31
CA MET A 252 9.92 -15.37 -3.38
C MET A 252 9.14 -14.16 -2.88
N PHE A 253 8.08 -14.42 -2.11
CA PHE A 253 7.29 -13.43 -1.38
C PHE A 253 6.55 -14.12 -0.23
N PHE A 254 6.19 -13.35 0.77
CA PHE A 254 5.39 -13.84 1.89
C PHE A 254 3.91 -13.53 1.65
N GLU A 255 3.06 -14.55 1.59
CA GLU A 255 1.62 -14.39 1.39
C GLU A 255 0.99 -13.63 2.54
N ASN A 256 1.22 -14.09 3.76
CA ASN A 256 0.85 -13.40 4.98
C ASN A 256 2.09 -12.87 5.71
N ARG A 257 2.44 -11.60 5.45
CA ARG A 257 3.58 -10.97 6.13
C ARG A 257 3.39 -10.85 7.64
N GLY A 258 2.15 -10.84 8.13
CA GLY A 258 1.83 -10.79 9.56
C GLY A 258 2.54 -11.88 10.34
N SER A 259 2.55 -13.11 9.83
CA SER A 259 3.20 -14.26 10.45
C SER A 259 4.72 -14.07 10.60
N TYR A 260 5.35 -13.42 9.63
CA TYR A 260 6.78 -13.13 9.67
C TYR A 260 7.12 -11.90 10.52
N TYR A 261 6.24 -10.90 10.58
CA TYR A 261 6.39 -9.78 11.53
C TYR A 261 6.38 -10.24 12.97
N LYS A 262 5.59 -11.28 13.30
CA LYS A 262 5.57 -11.87 14.66
C LYS A 262 6.91 -12.51 15.04
N LEU A 263 7.62 -13.09 14.09
CA LEU A 263 8.94 -13.71 14.30
C LEU A 263 10.07 -12.68 14.36
N ALA A 264 9.96 -11.56 13.65
CA ALA A 264 11.05 -10.64 13.43
C ALA A 264 11.43 -9.86 14.69
N ASP A 265 12.73 -9.84 15.00
CA ASP A 265 13.31 -8.92 15.98
C ASP A 265 13.65 -7.58 15.33
N ILE A 266 14.14 -7.59 14.08
CA ILE A 266 14.45 -6.39 13.30
C ILE A 266 13.88 -6.55 11.89
N VAL A 267 13.35 -5.45 11.34
CA VAL A 267 12.83 -5.42 9.96
C VAL A 267 13.65 -4.46 9.11
N ILE A 268 14.06 -4.93 7.93
CA ILE A 268 14.55 -4.09 6.83
C ILE A 268 13.51 -4.15 5.72
N ALA A 269 13.01 -3.01 5.23
CA ALA A 269 11.92 -3.02 4.27
C ALA A 269 12.00 -1.90 3.23
N ARG A 270 11.40 -2.14 2.05
CA ARG A 270 10.95 -1.08 1.16
C ARG A 270 9.76 -0.36 1.80
N PRO A 271 9.76 0.99 1.83
CA PRO A 271 8.69 1.77 2.46
C PRO A 271 7.46 1.97 1.55
N ASN A 272 6.88 0.87 1.07
CA ASN A 272 5.61 0.89 0.36
C ASN A 272 4.46 1.21 1.32
N SER A 273 3.37 1.77 0.82
CA SER A 273 2.23 2.18 1.64
C SER A 273 1.63 1.03 2.46
N ASP A 274 1.50 -0.17 1.87
CA ASP A 274 1.00 -1.35 2.58
C ASP A 274 1.95 -1.82 3.68
N ILE A 275 3.26 -1.88 3.40
CA ILE A 275 4.27 -2.25 4.40
C ILE A 275 4.29 -1.23 5.56
N ILE A 276 4.26 0.07 5.25
CA ILE A 276 4.18 1.13 6.25
C ILE A 276 2.93 0.96 7.12
N ALA A 277 1.76 0.73 6.49
CA ALA A 277 0.51 0.55 7.21
C ALA A 277 0.53 -0.68 8.13
N GLU A 278 1.01 -1.82 7.63
CA GLU A 278 1.17 -3.06 8.40
C GLU A 278 2.11 -2.86 9.59
N LEU A 279 3.27 -2.22 9.37
CA LEU A 279 4.27 -1.98 10.40
C LEU A 279 3.75 -1.02 11.49
N ILE A 280 3.04 0.05 11.11
CA ILE A 280 2.42 0.98 12.07
C ILE A 280 1.35 0.25 12.90
N ALA A 281 0.44 -0.48 12.25
CA ALA A 281 -0.63 -1.21 12.92
C ALA A 281 -0.10 -2.25 13.92
N LEU A 282 1.00 -2.93 13.57
CA LEU A 282 1.67 -3.92 14.42
C LEU A 282 2.70 -3.30 15.38
N LYS A 283 2.90 -1.98 15.35
CA LYS A 283 3.91 -1.26 16.14
C LYS A 283 5.30 -1.88 15.98
N LYS A 284 5.65 -2.20 14.73
CA LYS A 284 6.92 -2.83 14.37
C LYS A 284 7.79 -1.81 13.62
N PRO A 285 8.77 -1.17 14.26
CA PRO A 285 9.69 -0.26 13.59
C PRO A 285 10.49 -0.97 12.50
N ALA A 286 11.08 -0.20 11.56
CA ALA A 286 11.91 -0.78 10.51
C ALA A 286 13.07 0.12 10.10
N ILE A 287 14.05 -0.48 9.42
CA ILE A 287 15.08 0.22 8.68
C ILE A 287 14.61 0.28 7.22
N TYR A 288 14.32 1.47 6.74
CA TYR A 288 13.76 1.68 5.40
C TYR A 288 14.84 1.89 4.37
N LEU A 289 14.76 1.13 3.27
CA LEU A 289 15.62 1.23 2.09
C LEU A 289 14.77 1.69 0.89
N PRO A 290 14.46 3.00 0.76
CA PRO A 290 13.64 3.48 -0.36
C PRO A 290 14.37 3.32 -1.70
N LEU A 291 13.60 3.17 -2.77
CA LEU A 291 14.11 3.33 -4.13
C LEU A 291 14.56 4.78 -4.39
N PRO A 292 15.47 5.00 -5.36
CA PRO A 292 15.76 6.34 -5.83
C PRO A 292 14.49 7.09 -6.23
N ALA A 293 14.40 8.37 -5.89
CA ALA A 293 13.18 9.17 -6.09
C ALA A 293 12.71 9.24 -7.57
N ASN A 294 13.61 9.09 -8.53
CA ASN A 294 13.28 9.01 -9.95
C ASN A 294 12.63 7.67 -10.36
N LYS A 295 12.72 6.63 -9.52
CA LYS A 295 12.06 5.34 -9.70
C LYS A 295 10.77 5.26 -8.91
N ASP A 296 10.78 5.74 -7.66
CA ASP A 296 9.61 5.78 -6.78
C ASP A 296 9.70 6.94 -5.77
N TYR A 297 9.06 8.05 -6.12
CA TYR A 297 9.02 9.23 -5.29
C TYR A 297 8.27 9.01 -3.97
N PHE A 298 7.23 8.18 -3.99
CA PHE A 298 6.39 7.93 -2.82
C PHE A 298 7.17 7.19 -1.73
N GLN A 299 7.95 6.17 -2.08
CA GLN A 299 8.77 5.45 -1.11
C GLN A 299 9.70 6.38 -0.34
N LYS A 300 10.36 7.33 -1.03
CA LYS A 300 11.24 8.29 -0.36
C LYS A 300 10.47 9.17 0.63
N LYS A 301 9.30 9.67 0.24
CA LYS A 301 8.44 10.49 1.14
C LYS A 301 8.00 9.70 2.37
N ASN A 302 7.53 8.48 2.17
CA ASN A 302 7.11 7.58 3.25
C ASN A 302 8.27 7.33 4.24
N ALA A 303 9.46 6.95 3.75
CA ALA A 303 10.61 6.68 4.60
C ALA A 303 11.08 7.91 5.39
N VAL A 304 11.11 9.09 4.75
CA VAL A 304 11.50 10.34 5.41
C VAL A 304 10.53 10.69 6.53
N PHE A 305 9.24 10.51 6.32
CA PHE A 305 8.24 10.75 7.35
C PHE A 305 8.42 9.82 8.54
N MET A 306 8.57 8.51 8.29
CA MET A 306 8.76 7.51 9.35
C MET A 306 10.01 7.82 10.19
N ALA A 307 11.11 8.19 9.55
CA ALA A 307 12.33 8.56 10.24
C ALA A 307 12.19 9.88 11.04
N LYS A 308 11.55 10.91 10.47
CA LYS A 308 11.31 12.20 11.16
C LYS A 308 10.40 12.06 12.38
N LYS A 309 9.44 11.15 12.33
CA LYS A 309 8.55 10.85 13.46
C LYS A 309 9.17 9.88 14.46
N GLY A 310 10.42 9.47 14.27
CA GLY A 310 11.09 8.52 15.14
C GLY A 310 10.44 7.14 15.17
N MET A 311 9.90 6.68 14.04
CA MET A 311 9.22 5.40 13.90
C MET A 311 10.07 4.35 13.15
N GLY A 312 11.34 4.66 12.93
CA GLY A 312 12.29 3.81 12.23
C GLY A 312 13.47 4.61 11.69
N TYR A 313 14.29 3.95 10.91
CA TYR A 313 15.49 4.54 10.30
C TYR A 313 15.38 4.58 8.79
N ILE A 314 16.04 5.56 8.16
CA ILE A 314 16.18 5.64 6.70
C ILE A 314 17.64 5.50 6.30
N VAL A 315 17.90 4.62 5.33
CA VAL A 315 19.18 4.53 4.62
C VAL A 315 18.95 4.93 3.17
N GLU A 316 19.60 6.00 2.75
CA GLU A 316 19.45 6.57 1.41
C GLU A 316 19.87 5.57 0.31
N ASP A 317 19.39 5.80 -0.90
CA ASP A 317 19.68 4.95 -2.04
C ASP A 317 21.17 5.02 -2.49
N ALA A 318 21.61 4.00 -3.24
CA ALA A 318 23.01 3.86 -3.69
C ALA A 318 23.49 4.96 -4.64
N LYS A 319 22.58 5.73 -5.24
CA LYS A 319 22.94 6.86 -6.11
C LYS A 319 23.16 8.15 -5.34
N SER A 320 22.53 8.27 -4.18
CA SER A 320 22.59 9.48 -3.35
C SER A 320 23.80 9.50 -2.40
N VAL A 321 24.34 8.33 -2.03
CA VAL A 321 25.39 8.19 -1.03
C VAL A 321 26.40 7.13 -1.42
N ASN A 322 27.68 7.35 -1.11
CA ASN A 322 28.75 6.37 -1.30
C ASN A 322 28.40 5.04 -0.59
N SER A 323 28.67 3.91 -1.27
CA SER A 323 28.33 2.58 -0.75
C SER A 323 28.96 2.30 0.63
N ALA A 324 30.19 2.70 0.88
CA ALA A 324 30.85 2.49 2.17
C ALA A 324 30.12 3.22 3.32
N VAL A 325 29.69 4.45 3.08
CA VAL A 325 28.91 5.25 4.03
C VAL A 325 27.53 4.63 4.26
N ARG A 326 26.89 4.20 3.18
CA ARG A 326 25.58 3.53 3.21
C ARG A 326 25.64 2.24 4.05
N MET A 327 26.61 1.39 3.82
CA MET A 327 26.78 0.14 4.58
C MET A 327 27.11 0.40 6.05
N LYS A 328 27.98 1.37 6.35
CA LYS A 328 28.28 1.76 7.73
C LYS A 328 27.03 2.25 8.47
N LYS A 329 26.20 3.05 7.80
CA LYS A 329 24.94 3.57 8.35
C LYS A 329 23.96 2.44 8.61
N LEU A 330 23.76 1.52 7.65
CA LEU A 330 22.87 0.37 7.80
C LEU A 330 23.31 -0.54 8.95
N TYR A 331 24.60 -0.85 9.04
CA TYR A 331 25.16 -1.63 10.14
C TYR A 331 25.00 -0.94 11.51
N SER A 332 25.24 0.37 11.58
CA SER A 332 25.02 1.16 12.78
C SER A 332 23.55 1.10 13.24
N PHE A 333 22.60 1.18 12.31
CA PHE A 333 21.17 1.08 12.64
C PHE A 333 20.77 -0.30 13.15
N LEU A 334 21.34 -1.38 12.61
CA LEU A 334 21.11 -2.73 13.15
C LEU A 334 21.54 -2.82 14.63
N ASN A 335 22.69 -2.22 14.98
CA ASN A 335 23.21 -2.25 16.34
C ASN A 335 22.46 -1.34 17.31
N THR A 336 21.87 -0.25 16.83
CA THR A 336 21.13 0.72 17.66
C THR A 336 19.64 0.46 17.72
N TYR A 337 19.11 -0.38 16.80
CA TYR A 337 17.68 -0.65 16.67
C TYR A 337 17.05 -1.09 17.99
N ILE A 338 17.60 -2.13 18.62
CA ILE A 338 17.04 -2.71 19.84
C ILE A 338 17.01 -1.69 20.99
N LYS A 339 18.04 -0.83 21.09
CA LYS A 339 18.11 0.19 22.14
C LYS A 339 17.01 1.25 22.00
N ASN A 340 16.55 1.49 20.79
CA ASN A 340 15.56 2.54 20.46
C ASN A 340 14.18 1.97 20.12
N GLU A 341 14.01 0.66 20.09
CA GLU A 341 12.79 -0.01 19.65
C GLU A 341 11.56 0.43 20.44
N ASP A 342 11.64 0.49 21.76
CA ASP A 342 10.51 0.88 22.63
C ASP A 342 10.07 2.33 22.37
N SER A 343 11.02 3.24 22.17
CA SER A 343 10.72 4.63 21.82
C SER A 343 10.04 4.70 20.43
N MET A 344 10.54 3.95 19.46
CA MET A 344 9.95 3.89 18.13
C MET A 344 8.54 3.30 18.15
N LYS A 345 8.31 2.24 18.91
CA LYS A 345 6.98 1.63 19.13
C LYS A 345 5.99 2.61 19.77
N LYS A 346 6.45 3.38 20.75
CA LYS A 346 5.63 4.42 21.39
C LYS A 346 5.16 5.46 20.38
N ASN A 347 6.06 5.94 19.53
CA ASN A 347 5.71 6.91 18.49
C ASN A 347 4.72 6.32 17.48
N MET A 348 4.85 5.04 17.12
CA MET A 348 3.89 4.35 16.24
C MET A 348 2.51 4.18 16.90
N ALA A 349 2.45 4.00 18.21
CA ALA A 349 1.20 3.81 18.93
C ALA A 349 0.29 5.06 18.93
N GLU A 350 0.84 6.24 18.60
CA GLU A 350 0.06 7.46 18.38
C GLU A 350 -0.80 7.39 17.10
N LEU A 351 -0.51 6.44 16.20
CA LEU A 351 -1.20 6.25 14.93
C LEU A 351 -2.06 4.98 14.99
N ASP A 352 -3.38 5.16 14.97
CA ASP A 352 -4.33 4.05 15.02
C ASP A 352 -4.63 3.47 13.63
N PHE A 353 -3.64 2.80 13.01
CA PHE A 353 -3.82 2.18 11.70
C PHE A 353 -4.58 0.84 11.75
N GLU A 354 -4.60 0.19 12.89
CA GLU A 354 -5.39 -1.03 13.13
C GLU A 354 -6.88 -0.82 12.83
N ASN A 355 -7.40 0.37 13.16
CA ASN A 355 -8.80 0.74 12.96
C ASN A 355 -9.07 1.54 11.66
N SER A 356 -8.09 1.69 10.77
CA SER A 356 -8.23 2.52 9.55
C SER A 356 -9.42 2.12 8.69
N ALA A 357 -9.64 0.82 8.47
CA ALA A 357 -10.79 0.33 7.70
C ALA A 357 -12.14 0.68 8.34
N ASN A 358 -12.21 0.65 9.68
CA ASN A 358 -13.42 1.03 10.40
C ASN A 358 -13.67 2.53 10.31
N ARG A 359 -12.64 3.38 10.52
CA ARG A 359 -12.77 4.83 10.38
C ARG A 359 -13.22 5.26 8.99
N LEU A 360 -12.64 4.66 7.95
CA LEU A 360 -13.07 4.88 6.56
C LEU A 360 -14.52 4.47 6.36
N ALA A 361 -14.91 3.28 6.82
CA ALA A 361 -16.25 2.78 6.66
C ALA A 361 -17.30 3.61 7.44
N ASP A 362 -16.97 4.13 8.62
CA ASP A 362 -17.82 5.03 9.40
C ASP A 362 -18.09 6.34 8.66
N ASP A 363 -17.03 6.96 8.10
CA ASP A 363 -17.16 8.22 7.36
C ASP A 363 -17.87 8.02 6.02
N ILE A 364 -17.56 6.94 5.27
CA ILE A 364 -18.27 6.60 4.03
C ILE A 364 -19.77 6.39 4.30
N GLU A 365 -20.12 5.62 5.32
CA GLU A 365 -21.53 5.39 5.70
C GLU A 365 -22.24 6.72 6.04
N LYS A 366 -21.59 7.61 6.78
CA LYS A 366 -22.12 8.93 7.11
C LYS A 366 -22.40 9.77 5.85
N ILE A 367 -21.47 9.77 4.89
CA ILE A 367 -21.62 10.51 3.63
C ILE A 367 -22.79 9.94 2.81
N LEU A 368 -22.90 8.62 2.70
CA LEU A 368 -23.96 7.97 1.94
C LEU A 368 -25.34 8.23 2.55
N LYS A 369 -25.46 8.27 3.89
CA LYS A 369 -26.71 8.59 4.58
C LYS A 369 -27.10 10.07 4.42
N SER A 370 -26.14 11.00 4.38
CA SER A 370 -26.42 12.43 4.24
C SER A 370 -26.96 12.79 2.85
N GLY A 371 -26.70 11.99 1.82
CA GLY A 371 -27.18 12.22 0.45
C GLY A 371 -28.63 11.76 0.17
N LYS A 372 -29.32 11.18 1.15
CA LYS A 372 -30.72 10.72 1.04
C LYS A 372 -31.77 11.75 1.54
N LYS A 373 -31.35 13.02 1.76
CA LYS A 373 -32.30 14.11 2.11
C LYS A 373 -32.79 14.84 0.87
#